data_b3aa9094d42530158a5637a6c574e1f9
#
_entry.id   b3aa9094d42530158a5637a6c574e1f9
#
_cell.length_a   1.000
_cell.length_b   1.000
_cell.length_c   1.000
_cell.angle_alpha   90.00
_cell.angle_beta   90.00
_cell.angle_gamma   90.00
#
_symmetry.space_group_name_H-M   'P 1'
#
loop_
_entity.id
_entity.type
_entity.pdbx_description
1 polymer ?
#
loop_
_entity_poly.entity_id
_entity_poly.type
_entity_poly.pdbx_seq_one_letter_code
_entity_poly.pdbx_strand_id
1 'polypeptide(L)'
;MSIIKAIVVTVLLLLVGDFLSTFFYHVPKHVFGKFHALVHHGKNRSFIHYAVLSRNPLVILDGFLGALPYFIFVPFTWHISQKGTILALIFGEFYVIWRHVSVLNWHTPKAIAYGCKLLFITTPERHQQHHENARLAYGDIFALYLTRFGKFHNIAKS
;
A
#
# COMPACT_ATOMS: atom_id res chain seq x y z
N MET A 1 18.61 6.58 22.42
CA MET A 1 17.58 7.22 21.55
C MET A 1 16.21 6.73 21.99
N SER A 2 15.26 7.64 22.19
CA SER A 2 13.91 7.31 22.72
C SER A 2 13.14 6.41 21.74
N ILE A 3 12.47 5.37 22.26
CA ILE A 3 11.58 4.48 21.49
C ILE A 3 10.42 5.28 20.85
N ILE A 4 9.94 6.30 21.56
CA ILE A 4 8.90 7.20 21.09
C ILE A 4 9.34 7.90 19.81
N LYS A 5 10.60 8.39 19.76
CA LYS A 5 11.16 9.02 18.56
C LYS A 5 11.19 8.07 17.37
N ALA A 6 11.53 6.80 17.60
CA ALA A 6 11.51 5.79 16.53
C ALA A 6 10.10 5.54 16.03
N ILE A 7 9.11 5.38 16.91
CA ILE A 7 7.70 5.19 16.55
C ILE A 7 7.17 6.38 15.75
N VAL A 8 7.41 7.59 16.23
CA VAL A 8 6.95 8.83 15.52
C VAL A 8 7.54 8.90 14.12
N VAL A 9 8.84 8.66 13.97
CA VAL A 9 9.50 8.67 12.66
C VAL A 9 8.95 7.58 11.74
N THR A 10 8.71 6.37 12.27
CA THR A 10 8.09 5.28 11.52
C THR A 10 6.73 5.71 10.96
N VAL A 11 5.86 6.20 11.83
CA VAL A 11 4.50 6.61 11.45
C VAL A 11 4.53 7.77 10.45
N LEU A 12 5.35 8.79 10.69
CA LEU A 12 5.46 9.94 9.79
C LEU A 12 5.97 9.53 8.40
N LEU A 13 7.00 8.70 8.31
CA LEU A 13 7.52 8.24 7.02
C LEU A 13 6.47 7.44 6.25
N LEU A 14 5.74 6.55 6.94
CA LEU A 14 4.66 5.79 6.32
C LEU A 14 3.52 6.68 5.85
N LEU A 15 3.06 7.63 6.67
CA LEU A 15 1.96 8.54 6.31
C LEU A 15 2.33 9.46 5.14
N VAL A 16 3.49 10.10 5.19
CA VAL A 16 3.92 11.02 4.14
C VAL A 16 4.23 10.27 2.85
N GLY A 17 4.94 9.15 2.94
CA GLY A 17 5.25 8.29 1.79
C GLY A 17 3.98 7.78 1.10
N ASP A 18 3.01 7.29 1.89
CA ASP A 18 1.71 6.81 1.39
C ASP A 18 0.89 7.93 0.74
N PHE A 19 0.82 9.09 1.39
CA PHE A 19 0.14 10.25 0.82
C PHE A 19 0.71 10.62 -0.54
N LEU A 20 2.03 10.76 -0.64
CA LEU A 20 2.67 11.15 -1.88
C LEU A 20 2.62 10.05 -2.94
N SER A 21 2.82 8.79 -2.55
CA SER A 21 2.64 7.64 -3.46
C SER A 21 1.22 7.61 -4.02
N THR A 22 0.23 7.79 -3.18
CA THR A 22 -1.17 7.78 -3.62
C THR A 22 -1.47 8.92 -4.58
N PHE A 23 -1.15 10.18 -4.21
CA PHE A 23 -1.60 11.35 -4.97
C PHE A 23 -0.70 11.73 -6.14
N PHE A 24 0.60 11.45 -6.08
CA PHE A 24 1.53 11.82 -7.15
C PHE A 24 1.93 10.66 -8.06
N TYR A 25 1.64 9.43 -7.66
CA TYR A 25 1.91 8.25 -8.47
C TYR A 25 0.65 7.47 -8.80
N HIS A 26 0.00 6.86 -7.81
CA HIS A 26 -1.08 5.91 -7.99
C HIS A 26 -2.30 6.53 -8.70
N VAL A 27 -2.86 7.60 -8.16
CA VAL A 27 -4.03 8.29 -8.76
C VAL A 27 -3.72 8.82 -10.16
N PRO A 28 -2.62 9.56 -10.42
CA PRO A 28 -2.30 10.01 -11.77
C PRO A 28 -2.12 8.87 -12.78
N LYS A 29 -1.57 7.75 -12.37
CA LYS A 29 -1.42 6.57 -13.24
C LYS A 29 -2.75 5.96 -13.67
N HIS A 30 -3.78 6.08 -12.84
CA HIS A 30 -5.13 5.64 -13.20
C HIS A 30 -5.88 6.65 -14.07
N VAL A 31 -5.62 7.95 -13.87
CA VAL A 31 -6.31 9.02 -14.60
C VAL A 31 -5.68 9.27 -15.96
N PHE A 32 -4.36 9.37 -16.02
CA PHE A 32 -3.62 9.82 -17.20
C PHE A 32 -2.85 8.72 -17.92
N GLY A 33 -2.76 7.53 -17.35
CA GLY A 33 -1.95 6.45 -17.89
C GLY A 33 -2.59 5.08 -17.79
N LYS A 34 -2.20 4.19 -18.71
CA LYS A 34 -2.59 2.77 -18.67
C LYS A 34 -1.48 1.87 -18.15
N PHE A 35 -0.28 2.41 -17.91
CA PHE A 35 0.90 1.63 -17.57
C PHE A 35 0.69 0.81 -16.29
N HIS A 36 0.31 1.44 -15.19
CA HIS A 36 0.03 0.76 -13.93
C HIS A 36 -1.08 -0.30 -14.08
N ALA A 37 -2.16 0.04 -14.78
CA ALA A 37 -3.24 -0.92 -15.02
C ALA A 37 -2.78 -2.14 -15.83
N LEU A 38 -1.92 -1.95 -16.83
CA LEU A 38 -1.39 -3.02 -17.66
C LEU A 38 -0.43 -3.95 -16.92
N VAL A 39 0.41 -3.41 -16.03
CA VAL A 39 1.46 -4.18 -15.37
C VAL A 39 1.07 -4.68 -13.98
N HIS A 40 0.17 -3.99 -13.30
CA HIS A 40 -0.20 -4.27 -11.91
C HIS A 40 -1.61 -4.83 -11.76
N HIS A 41 -2.60 -4.31 -12.49
CA HIS A 41 -3.97 -4.80 -12.39
C HIS A 41 -4.15 -6.14 -13.10
N GLY A 42 -4.74 -7.08 -12.41
CA GLY A 42 -5.06 -8.40 -12.93
C GLY A 42 -5.84 -9.19 -11.91
N LYS A 43 -6.60 -10.17 -12.38
CA LYS A 43 -7.39 -11.01 -11.50
C LYS A 43 -6.48 -11.83 -10.58
N ASN A 44 -6.60 -11.61 -9.29
CA ASN A 44 -6.10 -12.49 -8.22
C ASN A 44 -4.61 -12.90 -8.31
N ARG A 45 -3.74 -11.97 -8.63
CA ARG A 45 -2.31 -12.24 -8.71
C ARG A 45 -1.64 -11.89 -7.37
N SER A 46 -0.97 -12.88 -6.78
CA SER A 46 -0.15 -12.65 -5.59
C SER A 46 1.11 -11.81 -5.92
N PHE A 47 1.72 -11.23 -4.90
CA PHE A 47 2.99 -10.50 -5.04
C PHE A 47 4.08 -11.35 -5.73
N ILE A 48 4.20 -12.62 -5.37
CA ILE A 48 5.15 -13.55 -6.00
C ILE A 48 4.87 -13.68 -7.51
N HIS A 49 3.62 -13.72 -7.91
CA HIS A 49 3.27 -13.79 -9.33
C HIS A 49 3.72 -12.55 -10.10
N TYR A 50 3.52 -11.36 -9.53
CA TYR A 50 3.94 -10.12 -10.17
C TYR A 50 5.46 -9.98 -10.18
N ALA A 51 6.08 -10.04 -9.02
CA ALA A 51 7.49 -9.68 -8.87
C ALA A 51 8.45 -10.76 -9.36
N VAL A 52 8.08 -12.04 -9.23
CA VAL A 52 9.01 -13.15 -9.49
C VAL A 52 8.60 -13.95 -10.73
N LEU A 53 7.37 -14.43 -10.77
CA LEU A 53 6.92 -15.35 -11.82
C LEU A 53 6.69 -14.68 -13.17
N SER A 54 6.24 -13.43 -13.17
CA SER A 54 5.99 -12.70 -14.41
C SER A 54 7.25 -12.43 -15.21
N ARG A 55 8.40 -12.35 -14.54
CA ARG A 55 9.70 -11.92 -15.12
C ARG A 55 9.60 -10.62 -15.93
N ASN A 56 8.59 -9.81 -15.66
CA ASN A 56 8.35 -8.57 -16.38
C ASN A 56 9.06 -7.41 -15.66
N PRO A 57 10.12 -6.82 -16.22
CA PRO A 57 10.84 -5.73 -15.58
C PRO A 57 9.98 -4.48 -15.36
N LEU A 58 8.93 -4.32 -16.13
CA LEU A 58 7.99 -3.20 -15.96
C LEU A 58 7.22 -3.29 -14.65
N VAL A 59 6.99 -4.49 -14.12
CA VAL A 59 6.36 -4.68 -12.80
C VAL A 59 7.29 -4.16 -11.69
N ILE A 60 8.58 -4.45 -11.80
CA ILE A 60 9.60 -3.96 -10.84
C ILE A 60 9.69 -2.43 -10.92
N LEU A 61 9.70 -1.89 -12.13
CA LEU A 61 9.70 -0.44 -12.34
C LEU A 61 8.46 0.23 -11.73
N ASP A 62 7.28 -0.35 -11.93
CA ASP A 62 6.02 0.15 -11.36
C ASP A 62 6.08 0.16 -9.83
N GLY A 63 6.52 -0.94 -9.22
CA GLY A 63 6.72 -1.04 -7.77
C GLY A 63 7.74 -0.03 -7.24
N PHE A 64 8.87 0.14 -7.92
CA PHE A 64 9.90 1.11 -7.56
C PHE A 64 9.38 2.55 -7.61
N LEU A 65 8.66 2.92 -8.66
CA LEU A 65 8.07 4.25 -8.79
C LEU A 65 7.03 4.52 -7.70
N GLY A 66 6.24 3.50 -7.31
CA GLY A 66 5.32 3.60 -6.18
C GLY A 66 6.02 3.77 -4.83
N ALA A 67 7.19 3.16 -4.66
CA ALA A 67 8.00 3.26 -3.44
C ALA A 67 8.87 4.53 -3.38
N LEU A 68 9.13 5.17 -4.52
CA LEU A 68 10.02 6.33 -4.61
C LEU A 68 9.68 7.47 -3.62
N PRO A 69 8.42 7.84 -3.38
CA PRO A 69 8.06 8.85 -2.39
C PRO A 69 8.55 8.55 -0.97
N TYR A 70 8.59 7.28 -0.58
CA TYR A 70 9.14 6.88 0.71
C TYR A 70 10.65 7.09 0.75
N PHE A 71 11.37 6.69 -0.30
CA PHE A 71 12.83 6.81 -0.38
C PHE A 71 13.33 8.25 -0.40
N ILE A 72 12.59 9.19 -0.97
CA ILE A 72 12.93 10.62 -0.99
C ILE A 72 13.07 11.16 0.45
N PHE A 73 12.28 10.66 1.40
CA PHE A 73 12.31 11.12 2.79
C PHE A 73 13.28 10.35 3.67
N VAL A 74 13.87 9.26 3.20
CA VAL A 74 14.85 8.49 3.98
C VAL A 74 16.00 9.33 4.51
N PRO A 75 16.67 10.20 3.74
CA PRO A 75 17.76 11.01 4.27
C PRO A 75 17.34 11.86 5.49
N PHE A 76 16.17 12.49 5.44
CA PHE A 76 15.64 13.29 6.55
C PHE A 76 15.31 12.45 7.77
N THR A 77 14.54 11.40 7.59
CA THR A 77 14.11 10.51 8.67
C THR A 77 15.29 9.77 9.29
N TRP A 78 16.31 9.43 8.50
CA TRP A 78 17.54 8.80 8.96
C TRP A 78 18.30 9.66 9.96
N HIS A 79 18.44 10.95 9.71
CA HIS A 79 19.07 11.90 10.64
C HIS A 79 18.26 12.05 11.93
N ILE A 80 16.95 11.92 11.86
CA ILE A 80 16.09 12.00 13.06
C ILE A 80 16.11 10.69 13.83
N SER A 81 15.89 9.55 13.18
CA SER A 81 15.86 8.22 13.80
C SER A 81 16.15 7.10 12.80
N GLN A 82 17.38 6.59 12.78
CA GLN A 82 17.75 5.43 11.96
C GLN A 82 16.83 4.23 12.24
N LYS A 83 16.60 3.91 13.54
CA LYS A 83 15.70 2.80 13.90
C LYS A 83 14.28 2.99 13.37
N GLY A 84 13.74 4.20 13.50
CA GLY A 84 12.40 4.49 12.99
C GLY A 84 12.32 4.41 11.48
N THR A 85 13.34 4.89 10.77
CA THR A 85 13.41 4.80 9.30
C THR A 85 13.50 3.34 8.85
N ILE A 86 14.35 2.53 9.45
CA ILE A 86 14.47 1.10 9.14
C ILE A 86 13.15 0.38 9.40
N LEU A 87 12.50 0.62 10.54
CA LEU A 87 11.22 0.01 10.87
C LEU A 87 10.13 0.39 9.85
N ALA A 88 10.10 1.65 9.40
CA ALA A 88 9.15 2.08 8.38
C ALA A 88 9.36 1.35 7.05
N LEU A 89 10.60 1.22 6.59
CA LEU A 89 10.92 0.53 5.33
C LEU A 89 10.59 -0.96 5.42
N ILE A 90 10.97 -1.62 6.53
CA ILE A 90 10.64 -3.04 6.76
C ILE A 90 9.12 -3.24 6.80
N PHE A 91 8.40 -2.42 7.55
CA PHE A 91 6.95 -2.49 7.62
C PHE A 91 6.31 -2.28 6.24
N GLY A 92 6.75 -1.28 5.50
CA GLY A 92 6.25 -0.98 4.16
C GLY A 92 6.41 -2.17 3.21
N GLU A 93 7.58 -2.81 3.21
CA GLU A 93 7.86 -3.98 2.37
C GLU A 93 7.00 -5.19 2.75
N PHE A 94 6.94 -5.55 4.04
CA PHE A 94 6.06 -6.63 4.50
C PHE A 94 4.60 -6.33 4.20
N TYR A 95 4.18 -5.09 4.31
CA TYR A 95 2.83 -4.68 4.00
C TYR A 95 2.51 -4.84 2.49
N VAL A 96 3.43 -4.47 1.60
CA VAL A 96 3.26 -4.69 0.15
C VAL A 96 3.07 -6.17 -0.16
N ILE A 97 3.86 -7.05 0.45
CA ILE A 97 3.71 -8.50 0.31
C ILE A 97 2.33 -8.96 0.81
N TRP A 98 1.95 -8.52 2.00
CA TRP A 98 0.69 -8.92 2.61
C TRP A 98 -0.54 -8.45 1.84
N ARG A 99 -0.59 -7.19 1.40
CA ARG A 99 -1.75 -6.66 0.66
C ARG A 99 -2.01 -7.35 -0.67
N HIS A 100 -1.00 -8.03 -1.23
CA HIS A 100 -1.08 -8.80 -2.47
C HIS A 100 -1.26 -10.31 -2.25
N VAL A 101 -1.59 -10.74 -1.03
CA VAL A 101 -1.98 -12.12 -0.78
C VAL A 101 -3.27 -12.42 -1.54
N SER A 102 -3.33 -13.59 -2.19
CA SER A 102 -4.51 -14.01 -2.93
C SER A 102 -5.72 -14.22 -2.02
N VAL A 103 -6.75 -13.43 -2.23
CA VAL A 103 -8.01 -13.50 -1.45
C VAL A 103 -8.89 -14.70 -1.83
N LEU A 104 -8.51 -15.47 -2.85
CA LEU A 104 -9.19 -16.74 -3.19
C LEU A 104 -8.95 -17.81 -2.13
N ASN A 105 -7.76 -17.83 -1.57
CA ASN A 105 -7.30 -18.91 -0.68
C ASN A 105 -7.05 -18.43 0.75
N TRP A 106 -7.15 -17.13 0.99
CA TRP A 106 -6.86 -16.55 2.30
C TRP A 106 -7.73 -15.33 2.58
N HIS A 107 -8.21 -15.21 3.80
CA HIS A 107 -8.96 -14.06 4.26
C HIS A 107 -8.35 -13.47 5.51
N THR A 108 -8.38 -12.13 5.61
CA THR A 108 -7.89 -11.44 6.79
C THR A 108 -8.68 -11.87 8.04
N PRO A 109 -8.02 -12.39 9.09
CA PRO A 109 -8.69 -12.75 10.34
C PRO A 109 -9.49 -11.58 10.91
N LYS A 110 -10.69 -11.84 11.45
CA LYS A 110 -11.62 -10.80 11.91
C LYS A 110 -10.99 -9.78 12.88
N ALA A 111 -10.16 -10.25 13.81
CA ALA A 111 -9.46 -9.38 14.75
C ALA A 111 -8.48 -8.42 14.05
N ILE A 112 -7.72 -8.93 13.05
CA ILE A 112 -6.81 -8.11 12.25
C ILE A 112 -7.59 -7.12 11.38
N ALA A 113 -8.65 -7.57 10.73
CA ALA A 113 -9.52 -6.71 9.91
C ALA A 113 -10.12 -5.57 10.74
N TYR A 114 -10.54 -5.86 11.98
CA TYR A 114 -11.03 -4.85 12.92
C TYR A 114 -9.92 -3.84 13.29
N GLY A 115 -8.72 -4.30 13.63
CA GLY A 115 -7.56 -3.43 13.88
C GLY A 115 -7.20 -2.56 12.68
N CYS A 116 -7.18 -3.16 11.48
CA CYS A 116 -6.94 -2.42 10.24
C CYS A 116 -8.00 -1.34 10.00
N LYS A 117 -9.29 -1.64 10.27
CA LYS A 117 -10.38 -0.67 10.16
C LYS A 117 -10.18 0.50 11.12
N LEU A 118 -9.81 0.26 12.37
CA LEU A 118 -9.54 1.31 13.37
C LEU A 118 -8.36 2.20 12.99
N LEU A 119 -7.33 1.62 12.39
CA LEU A 119 -6.10 2.31 11.99
C LEU A 119 -6.14 2.80 10.53
N PHE A 120 -7.29 2.64 9.87
CA PHE A 120 -7.47 2.97 8.44
C PHE A 120 -6.46 2.27 7.51
N ILE A 121 -6.00 1.08 7.88
CA ILE A 121 -5.08 0.29 7.07
C ILE A 121 -5.87 -0.51 6.03
N THR A 122 -5.42 -0.50 4.78
CA THR A 122 -6.03 -1.24 3.68
C THR A 122 -5.74 -2.73 3.83
N THR A 123 -6.76 -3.59 3.79
CA THR A 123 -6.59 -5.06 3.82
C THR A 123 -6.42 -5.64 2.41
N PRO A 124 -5.93 -6.89 2.25
CA PRO A 124 -5.84 -7.57 0.97
C PRO A 124 -7.15 -7.57 0.18
N GLU A 125 -8.28 -7.83 0.86
CA GLU A 125 -9.61 -7.84 0.23
C GLU A 125 -9.97 -6.47 -0.35
N ARG A 126 -9.64 -5.40 0.38
CA ARG A 126 -9.88 -4.05 -0.08
C ARG A 126 -8.96 -3.67 -1.24
N HIS A 127 -7.70 -4.08 -1.18
CA HIS A 127 -6.77 -3.88 -2.28
C HIS A 127 -7.20 -4.66 -3.53
N GLN A 128 -7.73 -5.89 -3.37
CA GLN A 128 -8.30 -6.65 -4.47
C GLN A 128 -9.49 -5.95 -5.12
N GLN A 129 -10.38 -5.32 -4.34
CA GLN A 129 -11.48 -4.51 -4.89
C GLN A 129 -10.95 -3.37 -5.78
N HIS A 130 -9.79 -2.77 -5.41
CA HIS A 130 -9.13 -1.79 -6.25
C HIS A 130 -8.63 -2.39 -7.57
N HIS A 131 -8.08 -3.60 -7.55
CA HIS A 131 -7.65 -4.30 -8.76
C HIS A 131 -8.81 -4.62 -9.71
N GLU A 132 -10.00 -4.89 -9.17
CA GLU A 132 -11.21 -5.16 -9.94
C GLU A 132 -11.87 -3.87 -10.45
N ASN A 133 -11.82 -2.81 -9.67
CA ASN A 133 -12.35 -1.51 -10.01
C ASN A 133 -11.42 -0.39 -9.54
N ALA A 134 -10.62 0.11 -10.45
CA ALA A 134 -9.63 1.15 -10.20
C ALA A 134 -10.21 2.48 -9.66
N ARG A 135 -11.53 2.64 -9.63
CA ARG A 135 -12.20 3.81 -9.03
C ARG A 135 -12.50 3.64 -7.55
N LEU A 136 -12.27 2.45 -7.01
CA LEU A 136 -12.51 2.13 -5.61
C LEU A 136 -11.17 1.98 -4.87
N ALA A 137 -11.21 2.24 -3.59
CA ALA A 137 -10.16 1.86 -2.65
C ALA A 137 -8.73 2.30 -3.04
N TYR A 138 -8.57 3.56 -3.45
CA TYR A 138 -7.25 4.18 -3.57
C TYR A 138 -6.56 4.21 -2.20
N GLY A 139 -5.27 4.26 -2.18
CA GLY A 139 -4.43 4.26 -0.99
C GLY A 139 -3.58 3.00 -0.94
N ASP A 140 -2.30 3.21 -0.73
CA ASP A 140 -1.36 2.09 -0.64
C ASP A 140 -1.46 1.40 0.72
N ILE A 141 -1.08 2.09 1.79
CA ILE A 141 -1.14 1.58 3.16
C ILE A 141 -2.42 2.06 3.84
N PHE A 142 -2.69 3.37 3.78
CA PHE A 142 -3.79 3.97 4.51
C PHE A 142 -4.99 4.27 3.63
N ALA A 143 -6.15 3.90 4.12
CA ALA A 143 -7.43 4.14 3.49
C ALA A 143 -8.01 5.55 3.80
N LEU A 144 -7.23 6.43 4.42
CA LEU A 144 -7.65 7.77 4.89
C LEU A 144 -8.20 8.66 3.77
N TYR A 145 -7.67 8.51 2.57
CA TYR A 145 -7.97 9.37 1.42
C TYR A 145 -9.22 8.96 0.64
N LEU A 146 -9.86 7.87 1.03
CA LEU A 146 -10.84 7.16 0.22
C LEU A 146 -12.30 7.47 0.52
N THR A 147 -12.57 8.20 1.58
CA THR A 147 -13.93 8.48 2.03
C THR A 147 -14.72 9.40 1.09
N ARG A 148 -14.06 10.07 0.14
CA ARG A 148 -14.72 10.97 -0.82
C ARG A 148 -15.10 10.35 -2.16
N PHE A 149 -14.47 9.22 -2.56
CA PHE A 149 -14.66 8.64 -3.90
C PHE A 149 -15.42 7.32 -3.95
N GLY A 150 -15.75 6.72 -2.84
CA GLY A 150 -16.54 5.49 -2.78
C GLY A 150 -17.31 5.37 -1.50
N LYS A 151 -18.63 5.35 -1.58
CA LYS A 151 -19.50 4.98 -0.46
C LYS A 151 -19.01 3.63 0.08
N PHE A 152 -18.80 3.54 1.40
CA PHE A 152 -18.65 2.28 2.11
C PHE A 152 -19.88 1.42 1.86
N HIS A 153 -19.91 0.66 0.75
CA HIS A 153 -20.99 -0.29 0.52
C HIS A 153 -20.58 -1.63 1.13
N ASN A 154 -21.23 -1.91 2.27
CA ASN A 154 -21.47 -3.23 2.85
C ASN A 154 -20.32 -4.25 2.90
N ILE A 155 -19.41 -4.11 3.87
CA ILE A 155 -18.63 -5.24 4.41
C ILE A 155 -19.41 -5.96 5.53
N ALA A 156 -20.72 -5.88 5.53
CA ALA A 156 -21.58 -6.48 6.57
C ALA A 156 -22.44 -7.63 6.05
N LYS A 157 -22.09 -8.26 4.93
CA LYS A 157 -22.79 -9.47 4.47
C LYS A 157 -21.78 -10.48 3.93
N SER A 158 -21.08 -11.13 4.81
CA SER A 158 -20.58 -12.51 4.63
C SER A 158 -20.20 -13.08 5.98
#